data_c1474c93746614410964c3bebf556773
#
_entry.id   c1474c93746614410964c3bebf556773
#
_cell.length_a   1.000
_cell.length_b   1.000
_cell.length_c   1.000
_cell.angle_alpha   90.00
_cell.angle_beta   90.00
_cell.angle_gamma   90.00
#
_symmetry.space_group_name_H-M   'P 1'
#
loop_
_entity.id
_entity.type
_entity.pdbx_description
1 polymer ?
#
loop_
_entity_poly.entity_id
_entity_poly.type
_entity_poly.pdbx_seq_one_letter_code
_entity_poly.pdbx_strand_id
1 'polypeptide(L)'
;AGITNLEIIDLKEDDDDEEENDSSKSIEKNESDEPILENSVIEAKYVANRINELLNNPDYVVYDKKIGYRKITYKDIVILLRATSTLAPIYEKEISALNIPVFSDTSSEFLDSIEVQTILSVLKIIDNPTQDIPFVSVLRSSIGGFTDDELVKIRLCNKESNFYEAFISARIQCEENLKLKIENFLEELKSWQNKVNEKPLDELIWNIYMETNYYNYVRINAKWRIKKSKFKDAF
;
A
#
# COMPACT_ATOMS: atom_id res chain seq x y z
N ALA A 1 -37.76 18.74 6.14
CA ALA A 1 -37.68 17.27 6.20
C ALA A 1 -36.83 16.84 5.02
N GLY A 2 -35.79 16.02 5.27
CA GLY A 2 -34.97 15.50 4.20
C GLY A 2 -35.75 14.44 3.39
N ILE A 3 -35.47 14.37 2.10
CA ILE A 3 -36.01 13.33 1.22
C ILE A 3 -35.07 12.14 1.30
N THR A 4 -35.60 10.97 1.59
CA THR A 4 -34.84 9.72 1.57
C THR A 4 -35.20 8.97 0.27
N ASN A 5 -34.20 8.71 -0.56
CA ASN A 5 -34.33 7.90 -1.75
C ASN A 5 -33.77 6.50 -1.47
N LEU A 6 -34.48 5.47 -1.87
CA LEU A 6 -34.06 4.10 -1.89
C LEU A 6 -33.81 3.69 -3.35
N GLU A 7 -32.56 3.28 -3.64
CA GLU A 7 -32.19 2.80 -4.96
C GLU A 7 -31.77 1.33 -4.82
N ILE A 8 -32.28 0.46 -5.67
CA ILE A 8 -32.04 -0.98 -5.64
C ILE A 8 -31.27 -1.33 -6.91
N ILE A 9 -30.12 -1.99 -6.75
CA ILE A 9 -29.32 -2.51 -7.85
C ILE A 9 -29.64 -4.00 -7.94
N ASP A 10 -30.21 -4.44 -9.06
CA ASP A 10 -30.38 -5.87 -9.35
C ASP A 10 -29.08 -6.41 -9.94
N LEU A 11 -28.46 -7.33 -9.21
CA LEU A 11 -27.19 -7.95 -9.58
C LEU A 11 -27.36 -9.31 -10.25
N LYS A 12 -28.62 -9.70 -10.56
CA LYS A 12 -28.85 -10.93 -11.33
C LYS A 12 -28.47 -10.67 -12.78
N GLU A 13 -27.49 -11.40 -13.27
CA GLU A 13 -27.33 -11.59 -14.72
C GLU A 13 -28.55 -12.34 -15.23
N ASP A 14 -29.15 -11.87 -16.34
CA ASP A 14 -30.11 -12.65 -17.10
C ASP A 14 -29.31 -13.86 -17.66
N ASP A 15 -29.40 -14.99 -16.96
CA ASP A 15 -28.99 -16.30 -17.46
C ASP A 15 -29.97 -16.71 -18.57
N ASP A 16 -29.83 -16.14 -19.76
CA ASP A 16 -30.38 -16.65 -20.98
C ASP A 16 -29.24 -17.33 -21.79
N ASP A 17 -29.35 -18.67 -21.83
CA ASP A 17 -28.71 -19.58 -22.76
C ASP A 17 -27.20 -19.86 -22.59
N GLU A 18 -26.86 -21.03 -22.02
CA GLU A 18 -26.24 -22.09 -22.83
C GLU A 18 -25.96 -23.39 -22.05
N GLU A 19 -26.15 -24.44 -22.78
CA GLU A 19 -26.17 -25.87 -22.49
C GLU A 19 -24.97 -26.45 -21.73
N GLU A 20 -25.29 -27.53 -21.07
CA GLU A 20 -24.44 -28.55 -20.44
C GLU A 20 -23.13 -28.87 -21.19
N ASN A 21 -22.02 -28.88 -20.47
CA ASN A 21 -21.04 -29.95 -20.62
C ASN A 21 -20.21 -30.21 -19.37
N ASP A 22 -20.34 -31.44 -18.96
CA ASP A 22 -19.68 -32.19 -17.89
C ASP A 22 -18.13 -32.16 -18.03
N SER A 23 -17.41 -31.89 -16.98
CA SER A 23 -16.30 -32.74 -16.50
C SER A 23 -15.48 -32.04 -15.37
N SER A 24 -15.69 -32.62 -14.21
CA SER A 24 -14.76 -32.74 -13.04
C SER A 24 -13.36 -32.13 -13.14
N LYS A 25 -13.08 -31.13 -12.27
CA LYS A 25 -11.84 -31.05 -11.49
C LYS A 25 -12.04 -30.19 -10.23
N SER A 26 -12.07 -30.89 -9.11
CA SER A 26 -12.02 -30.33 -7.76
C SER A 26 -10.73 -29.53 -7.50
N ILE A 27 -10.85 -28.24 -7.33
CA ILE A 27 -9.87 -27.40 -6.62
C ILE A 27 -10.69 -26.60 -5.63
N GLU A 28 -10.52 -26.89 -4.34
CA GLU A 28 -11.10 -26.09 -3.25
C GLU A 28 -10.53 -24.67 -3.31
N LYS A 29 -11.29 -23.77 -3.89
CA LYS A 29 -11.14 -22.32 -3.70
C LYS A 29 -12.16 -21.87 -2.68
N ASN A 30 -11.77 -20.98 -1.78
CA ASN A 30 -12.67 -20.31 -0.84
C ASN A 30 -13.70 -19.48 -1.64
N GLU A 31 -14.82 -20.08 -1.99
CA GLU A 31 -15.88 -19.56 -2.88
C GLU A 31 -16.74 -18.46 -2.26
N SER A 32 -16.47 -17.97 -1.03
CA SER A 32 -17.37 -17.03 -0.35
C SER A 32 -17.04 -15.55 -0.52
N ASP A 33 -15.81 -15.18 -0.88
CA ASP A 33 -15.36 -13.78 -0.88
C ASP A 33 -15.29 -13.14 -2.28
N GLU A 34 -15.10 -13.92 -3.36
CA GLU A 34 -15.01 -13.39 -4.73
C GLU A 34 -16.31 -12.73 -5.23
N PRO A 35 -17.51 -13.34 -5.08
CA PRO A 35 -18.76 -12.72 -5.55
C PRO A 35 -19.12 -11.44 -4.77
N ILE A 36 -18.74 -11.34 -3.50
CA ILE A 36 -19.00 -10.15 -2.67
C ILE A 36 -18.15 -8.97 -3.15
N LEU A 37 -16.92 -9.23 -3.57
CA LEU A 37 -16.01 -8.21 -4.09
C LEU A 37 -16.45 -7.69 -5.47
N GLU A 38 -16.92 -8.57 -6.36
CA GLU A 38 -17.47 -8.18 -7.67
C GLU A 38 -18.73 -7.31 -7.54
N ASN A 39 -19.65 -7.71 -6.70
CA ASN A 39 -20.84 -6.93 -6.39
C ASN A 39 -20.50 -5.55 -5.80
N SER A 40 -19.48 -5.49 -4.93
CA SER A 40 -19.02 -4.23 -4.34
C SER A 40 -18.39 -3.28 -5.36
N VAL A 41 -17.76 -3.80 -6.41
CA VAL A 41 -17.23 -2.99 -7.52
C VAL A 41 -18.35 -2.36 -8.33
N ILE A 42 -19.43 -3.14 -8.62
CA ILE A 42 -20.60 -2.64 -9.34
C ILE A 42 -21.30 -1.54 -8.54
N GLU A 43 -21.48 -1.78 -7.24
CA GLU A 43 -22.07 -0.81 -6.33
C GLU A 43 -21.22 0.48 -6.24
N ALA A 44 -19.90 0.36 -6.14
CA ALA A 44 -19.00 1.50 -6.09
C ALA A 44 -19.03 2.34 -7.39
N LYS A 45 -19.11 1.69 -8.56
CA LYS A 45 -19.28 2.36 -9.85
C LYS A 45 -20.61 3.10 -9.93
N TYR A 46 -21.67 2.47 -9.45
CA TYR A 46 -23.00 3.11 -9.41
C TYR A 46 -22.97 4.36 -8.53
N VAL A 47 -22.42 4.27 -7.33
CA VAL A 47 -22.26 5.40 -6.40
C VAL A 47 -21.42 6.52 -7.02
N ALA A 48 -20.32 6.19 -7.69
CA ALA A 48 -19.48 7.17 -8.37
C ALA A 48 -20.24 7.94 -9.48
N ASN A 49 -21.03 7.24 -10.29
CA ASN A 49 -21.89 7.86 -11.30
C ASN A 49 -22.96 8.75 -10.64
N ARG A 50 -23.57 8.25 -9.55
CA ARG A 50 -24.60 9.01 -8.82
C ARG A 50 -24.06 10.32 -8.23
N ILE A 51 -22.82 10.31 -7.73
CA ILE A 51 -22.14 11.53 -7.26
C ILE A 51 -22.02 12.55 -8.40
N ASN A 52 -21.61 12.12 -9.59
CA ASN A 52 -21.50 13.00 -10.75
C ASN A 52 -22.87 13.57 -11.17
N GLU A 53 -23.92 12.78 -11.15
CA GLU A 53 -25.28 13.26 -11.44
C GLU A 53 -25.72 14.32 -10.44
N LEU A 54 -25.52 14.09 -9.14
CA LEU A 54 -25.87 15.04 -8.08
C LEU A 54 -25.15 16.38 -8.24
N LEU A 55 -23.86 16.37 -8.59
CA LEU A 55 -23.06 17.56 -8.76
C LEU A 55 -23.42 18.35 -10.02
N ASN A 56 -23.83 17.65 -11.08
CA ASN A 56 -24.22 18.26 -12.33
C ASN A 56 -25.67 18.80 -12.33
N ASN A 57 -26.50 18.32 -11.42
CA ASN A 57 -27.90 18.78 -11.33
C ASN A 57 -27.99 20.08 -10.53
N PRO A 58 -28.50 21.18 -11.10
CA PRO A 58 -28.63 22.48 -10.44
C PRO A 58 -29.66 22.51 -9.31
N ASP A 59 -30.58 21.56 -9.26
CA ASP A 59 -31.66 21.51 -8.27
C ASP A 59 -31.21 21.02 -6.91
N TYR A 60 -30.02 20.35 -6.87
CA TYR A 60 -29.43 19.90 -5.61
C TYR A 60 -28.67 21.02 -4.91
N VAL A 61 -29.26 21.53 -3.85
CA VAL A 61 -28.70 22.60 -3.01
C VAL A 61 -28.58 22.15 -1.55
N VAL A 62 -27.55 22.62 -0.90
CA VAL A 62 -27.26 22.37 0.52
C VAL A 62 -27.38 23.68 1.30
N TYR A 63 -28.00 23.62 2.49
CA TYR A 63 -28.07 24.76 3.38
C TYR A 63 -26.79 24.90 4.22
N ASP A 64 -26.09 25.99 4.02
CA ASP A 64 -24.94 26.36 4.81
C ASP A 64 -25.34 27.48 5.80
N LYS A 65 -24.95 27.35 7.08
CA LYS A 65 -25.33 28.31 8.13
C LYS A 65 -24.80 29.73 7.90
N LYS A 66 -23.73 29.89 7.11
CA LYS A 66 -23.11 31.18 6.85
C LYS A 66 -23.54 31.84 5.55
N ILE A 67 -23.86 31.03 4.54
CA ILE A 67 -24.08 31.49 3.15
C ILE A 67 -25.55 31.33 2.73
N GLY A 68 -26.32 30.48 3.44
CA GLY A 68 -27.66 30.09 3.04
C GLY A 68 -27.64 28.89 2.08
N TYR A 69 -28.59 28.82 1.16
CA TYR A 69 -28.64 27.75 0.15
C TYR A 69 -27.55 27.94 -0.89
N ARG A 70 -26.72 26.90 -1.09
CA ARG A 70 -25.65 26.87 -2.09
C ARG A 70 -25.67 25.56 -2.85
N LYS A 71 -25.02 25.54 -4.02
CA LYS A 71 -24.82 24.32 -4.81
C LYS A 71 -24.00 23.32 -4.00
N ILE A 72 -24.34 22.03 -4.16
CA ILE A 72 -23.60 20.91 -3.55
C ILE A 72 -22.15 20.86 -4.08
N THR A 73 -21.23 20.47 -3.23
CA THR A 73 -19.82 20.26 -3.53
C THR A 73 -19.37 18.88 -3.05
N TYR A 74 -18.24 18.37 -3.50
CA TYR A 74 -17.71 17.07 -3.05
C TYR A 74 -17.60 16.94 -1.52
N LYS A 75 -17.34 18.03 -0.81
CA LYS A 75 -17.24 18.04 0.66
C LYS A 75 -18.55 17.80 1.38
N ASP A 76 -19.66 17.92 0.70
CA ASP A 76 -20.98 17.75 1.27
C ASP A 76 -21.48 16.31 1.14
N ILE A 77 -20.72 15.45 0.44
CA ILE A 77 -21.10 14.06 0.17
C ILE A 77 -20.28 13.15 1.09
N VAL A 78 -20.97 12.26 1.80
CA VAL A 78 -20.37 11.27 2.68
C VAL A 78 -20.92 9.90 2.34
N ILE A 79 -20.03 8.93 2.18
CA ILE A 79 -20.37 7.52 1.98
C ILE A 79 -20.13 6.79 3.29
N LEU A 80 -21.16 6.12 3.79
CA LEU A 80 -21.09 5.34 5.01
C LEU A 80 -21.09 3.85 4.65
N LEU A 81 -19.99 3.17 4.99
CA LEU A 81 -19.80 1.76 4.73
C LEU A 81 -19.81 0.96 6.05
N ARG A 82 -20.37 -0.24 6.04
CA ARG A 82 -20.43 -1.11 7.21
C ARG A 82 -19.08 -1.77 7.51
N ALA A 83 -18.32 -2.14 6.47
CA ALA A 83 -17.01 -2.76 6.54
C ALA A 83 -15.98 -1.87 5.82
N THR A 84 -15.57 -0.78 6.47
CA THR A 84 -14.71 0.24 5.87
C THR A 84 -13.35 -0.31 5.45
N SER A 85 -12.72 -1.17 6.25
CA SER A 85 -11.39 -1.71 5.95
C SER A 85 -11.33 -2.51 4.63
N THR A 86 -12.41 -3.21 4.28
CA THR A 86 -12.48 -4.06 3.07
C THR A 86 -13.06 -3.32 1.87
N LEU A 87 -14.12 -2.52 2.10
CA LEU A 87 -14.87 -1.89 1.01
C LEU A 87 -14.32 -0.51 0.61
N ALA A 88 -13.77 0.26 1.55
CA ALA A 88 -13.32 1.61 1.23
C ALA A 88 -12.26 1.66 0.12
N PRO A 89 -11.25 0.75 0.04
CA PRO A 89 -10.30 0.75 -1.08
C PRO A 89 -10.95 0.52 -2.45
N ILE A 90 -12.03 -0.28 -2.52
CA ILE A 90 -12.79 -0.53 -3.75
C ILE A 90 -13.52 0.75 -4.18
N TYR A 91 -14.23 1.37 -3.25
CA TYR A 91 -14.94 2.63 -3.51
C TYR A 91 -13.99 3.75 -3.90
N GLU A 92 -12.88 3.89 -3.20
CA GLU A 92 -11.85 4.90 -3.49
C GLU A 92 -11.26 4.72 -4.90
N LYS A 93 -10.98 3.49 -5.30
CA LYS A 93 -10.48 3.16 -6.64
C LYS A 93 -11.49 3.55 -7.73
N GLU A 94 -12.75 3.13 -7.60
CA GLU A 94 -13.77 3.35 -8.63
C GLU A 94 -14.21 4.83 -8.68
N ILE A 95 -14.28 5.52 -7.56
CA ILE A 95 -14.59 6.95 -7.49
C ILE A 95 -13.46 7.78 -8.08
N SER A 96 -12.20 7.46 -7.74
CA SER A 96 -11.02 8.15 -8.29
C SER A 96 -10.86 7.92 -9.80
N ALA A 97 -11.33 6.78 -10.34
CA ALA A 97 -11.32 6.51 -11.78
C ALA A 97 -12.16 7.50 -12.58
N LEU A 98 -13.19 8.13 -11.97
CA LEU A 98 -13.98 9.20 -12.55
C LEU A 98 -13.42 10.62 -12.24
N ASN A 99 -12.19 10.74 -11.74
CA ASN A 99 -11.56 11.98 -11.30
C ASN A 99 -12.34 12.72 -10.19
N ILE A 100 -13.10 12.00 -9.38
CA ILE A 100 -13.79 12.54 -8.21
C ILE A 100 -12.82 12.49 -7.03
N PRO A 101 -12.53 13.63 -6.36
CA PRO A 101 -11.67 13.62 -5.19
C PRO A 101 -12.36 12.89 -4.04
N VAL A 102 -11.76 11.82 -3.57
CA VAL A 102 -12.25 10.97 -2.48
C VAL A 102 -11.19 10.89 -1.40
N PHE A 103 -11.63 10.79 -0.16
CA PHE A 103 -10.78 10.57 1.00
C PHE A 103 -11.42 9.51 1.89
N SER A 104 -10.66 8.50 2.27
CA SER A 104 -11.08 7.51 3.25
C SER A 104 -10.14 7.54 4.46
N ASP A 105 -10.70 7.36 5.65
CA ASP A 105 -9.95 7.29 6.90
C ASP A 105 -9.62 5.83 7.26
N THR A 106 -9.07 5.10 6.27
CA THR A 106 -8.63 3.71 6.48
C THR A 106 -7.16 3.70 6.84
N SER A 107 -6.87 3.39 8.10
CA SER A 107 -5.48 3.32 8.62
C SER A 107 -4.64 2.20 8.01
N SER A 108 -5.22 1.27 7.25
CA SER A 108 -4.51 0.16 6.59
C SER A 108 -3.49 0.64 5.56
N GLU A 109 -3.80 1.67 4.78
CA GLU A 109 -2.89 2.20 3.75
C GLU A 109 -1.58 2.76 4.32
N PHE A 110 -1.61 3.29 5.57
CA PHE A 110 -0.40 3.81 6.20
C PHE A 110 0.61 2.70 6.49
N LEU A 111 0.15 1.58 7.05
CA LEU A 111 1.02 0.44 7.37
C LEU A 111 1.50 -0.29 6.11
N ASP A 112 0.72 -0.27 5.03
CA ASP A 112 1.05 -0.90 3.75
C ASP A 112 1.97 -0.03 2.88
N SER A 113 2.22 1.22 3.29
CA SER A 113 3.13 2.08 2.56
C SER A 113 4.55 1.50 2.53
N ILE A 114 5.22 1.60 1.38
CA ILE A 114 6.56 1.04 1.19
C ILE A 114 7.58 1.60 2.20
N GLU A 115 7.37 2.84 2.63
CA GLU A 115 8.22 3.51 3.60
C GLU A 115 8.11 2.86 4.98
N VAL A 116 6.90 2.54 5.42
CA VAL A 116 6.66 1.86 6.70
C VAL A 116 7.10 0.41 6.62
N GLN A 117 6.76 -0.31 5.54
CA GLN A 117 7.17 -1.69 5.33
C GLN A 117 8.69 -1.86 5.30
N THR A 118 9.42 -0.87 4.78
CA THR A 118 10.90 -0.88 4.83
C THR A 118 11.41 -0.83 6.26
N ILE A 119 10.88 0.06 7.10
CA ILE A 119 11.29 0.15 8.51
C ILE A 119 10.87 -1.10 9.30
N LEU A 120 9.67 -1.62 9.05
CA LEU A 120 9.25 -2.89 9.65
C LEU A 120 10.19 -4.04 9.25
N SER A 121 10.68 -4.04 8.02
CA SER A 121 11.67 -5.01 7.55
C SER A 121 13.02 -4.83 8.26
N VAL A 122 13.47 -3.58 8.51
CA VAL A 122 14.67 -3.32 9.33
C VAL A 122 14.51 -3.87 10.74
N LEU A 123 13.37 -3.63 11.39
CA LEU A 123 13.11 -4.18 12.73
C LEU A 123 13.09 -5.71 12.74
N LYS A 124 12.53 -6.35 11.71
CA LYS A 124 12.53 -7.81 11.55
C LYS A 124 13.94 -8.38 11.41
N ILE A 125 14.83 -7.73 10.65
CA ILE A 125 16.22 -8.22 10.50
C ILE A 125 17.11 -7.93 11.71
N ILE A 126 16.78 -6.92 12.50
CA ILE A 126 17.44 -6.67 13.78
C ILE A 126 17.13 -7.82 14.74
N ASP A 127 15.88 -8.28 14.79
CA ASP A 127 15.45 -9.43 15.58
C ASP A 127 16.00 -10.74 15.01
N ASN A 128 15.78 -11.00 13.72
CA ASN A 128 16.23 -12.21 13.05
C ASN A 128 16.65 -11.93 11.59
N PRO A 129 17.96 -11.85 11.28
CA PRO A 129 18.44 -11.56 9.95
C PRO A 129 18.34 -12.73 8.96
N THR A 130 17.99 -13.95 9.42
CA THR A 130 17.88 -15.13 8.54
C THR A 130 16.58 -15.16 7.73
N GLN A 131 15.69 -14.19 7.91
CA GLN A 131 14.45 -14.05 7.12
C GLN A 131 14.77 -13.42 5.75
N ASP A 132 14.74 -14.22 4.69
CA ASP A 132 15.18 -13.81 3.35
C ASP A 132 14.42 -12.58 2.82
N ILE A 133 13.08 -12.57 2.90
CA ILE A 133 12.25 -11.48 2.33
C ILE A 133 12.54 -10.13 3.01
N PRO A 134 12.48 -9.99 4.34
CA PRO A 134 12.84 -8.74 5.00
C PRO A 134 14.29 -8.33 4.74
N PHE A 135 15.21 -9.30 4.76
CA PHE A 135 16.64 -9.03 4.59
C PHE A 135 16.94 -8.45 3.21
N VAL A 136 16.49 -9.11 2.13
CA VAL A 136 16.65 -8.64 0.75
C VAL A 136 15.93 -7.30 0.54
N SER A 137 14.74 -7.13 1.12
CA SER A 137 13.99 -5.88 1.05
C SER A 137 14.78 -4.69 1.61
N VAL A 138 15.42 -4.86 2.77
CA VAL A 138 16.27 -3.82 3.38
C VAL A 138 17.51 -3.56 2.54
N LEU A 139 18.21 -4.59 2.07
CA LEU A 139 19.40 -4.44 1.24
C LEU A 139 19.12 -3.66 -0.04
N ARG A 140 17.98 -3.93 -0.69
CA ARG A 140 17.54 -3.24 -1.92
C ARG A 140 17.03 -1.82 -1.68
N SER A 141 16.62 -1.49 -0.47
CA SER A 141 16.13 -0.16 -0.11
C SER A 141 17.25 0.88 -0.09
N SER A 142 16.86 2.16 0.07
CA SER A 142 17.85 3.25 0.26
C SER A 142 18.67 3.12 1.56
N ILE A 143 18.27 2.24 2.48
CA ILE A 143 19.00 1.95 3.71
C ILE A 143 20.21 1.08 3.40
N GLY A 144 20.03 -0.07 2.73
CA GLY A 144 21.14 -0.94 2.33
C GLY A 144 21.86 -0.46 1.07
N GLY A 145 21.11 0.10 0.12
CA GLY A 145 21.64 0.68 -1.11
C GLY A 145 22.27 -0.31 -2.08
N PHE A 146 21.98 -1.62 -1.96
CA PHE A 146 22.49 -2.63 -2.90
C PHE A 146 21.70 -2.63 -4.20
N THR A 147 22.42 -2.77 -5.31
CA THR A 147 21.82 -2.94 -6.64
C THR A 147 21.35 -4.38 -6.85
N ASP A 148 20.43 -4.58 -7.81
CA ASP A 148 19.93 -5.92 -8.14
C ASP A 148 21.09 -6.83 -8.61
N ASP A 149 22.07 -6.31 -9.36
CA ASP A 149 23.24 -7.06 -9.82
C ASP A 149 24.14 -7.48 -8.65
N GLU A 150 24.33 -6.61 -7.65
CA GLU A 150 25.10 -6.94 -6.43
C GLU A 150 24.40 -8.04 -5.63
N LEU A 151 23.06 -7.97 -5.49
CA LEU A 151 22.29 -9.00 -4.79
C LEU A 151 22.37 -10.37 -5.51
N VAL A 152 22.35 -10.37 -6.84
CA VAL A 152 22.56 -11.60 -7.62
C VAL A 152 23.97 -12.17 -7.40
N LYS A 153 25.02 -11.34 -7.43
CA LYS A 153 26.40 -11.78 -7.15
C LYS A 153 26.51 -12.39 -5.75
N ILE A 154 25.89 -11.77 -4.74
CA ILE A 154 25.86 -12.27 -3.36
C ILE A 154 25.17 -13.66 -3.33
N ARG A 155 24.00 -13.80 -3.96
CA ARG A 155 23.28 -15.08 -3.98
C ARG A 155 24.06 -16.20 -4.66
N LEU A 156 24.83 -15.87 -5.68
CA LEU A 156 25.68 -16.85 -6.39
C LEU A 156 26.82 -17.41 -5.54
N CYS A 157 27.26 -16.69 -4.48
CA CYS A 157 28.30 -17.16 -3.57
C CYS A 157 27.83 -18.36 -2.72
N ASN A 158 26.53 -18.43 -2.39
CA ASN A 158 25.95 -19.58 -1.71
C ASN A 158 24.46 -19.70 -2.09
N LYS A 159 24.13 -20.68 -2.96
CA LYS A 159 22.78 -20.84 -3.53
C LYS A 159 21.83 -21.62 -2.64
N GLU A 160 22.34 -22.48 -1.77
CA GLU A 160 21.52 -23.46 -1.02
C GLU A 160 21.13 -22.96 0.38
N SER A 161 21.84 -21.99 0.91
CA SER A 161 21.58 -21.40 2.23
C SER A 161 20.54 -20.26 2.18
N ASN A 162 20.15 -19.74 3.36
CA ASN A 162 19.41 -18.49 3.44
C ASN A 162 20.25 -17.31 2.92
N PHE A 163 19.59 -16.18 2.61
CA PHE A 163 20.28 -15.05 1.98
C PHE A 163 21.31 -14.40 2.91
N TYR A 164 21.09 -14.42 4.22
CA TYR A 164 22.01 -13.89 5.20
C TYR A 164 23.34 -14.67 5.23
N GLU A 165 23.29 -16.00 5.16
CA GLU A 165 24.49 -16.83 5.05
C GLU A 165 25.23 -16.61 3.72
N ALA A 166 24.48 -16.45 2.61
CA ALA A 166 25.06 -16.08 1.33
C ALA A 166 25.75 -14.72 1.41
N PHE A 167 25.16 -13.74 2.11
CA PHE A 167 25.72 -12.41 2.35
C PHE A 167 27.02 -12.46 3.14
N ILE A 168 27.08 -13.28 4.20
CA ILE A 168 28.31 -13.51 4.96
C ILE A 168 29.40 -14.19 4.10
N SER A 169 29.02 -15.18 3.30
CA SER A 169 29.94 -15.89 2.41
C SER A 169 30.51 -14.98 1.32
N ALA A 170 29.70 -14.07 0.80
CA ALA A 170 30.08 -13.09 -0.21
C ALA A 170 31.17 -12.13 0.27
N ARG A 171 31.26 -11.86 1.58
CA ARG A 171 32.32 -11.06 2.17
C ARG A 171 33.74 -11.61 1.86
N ILE A 172 33.86 -12.93 1.64
CA ILE A 172 35.16 -13.57 1.38
C ILE A 172 35.43 -13.71 -0.12
N GLN A 173 34.33 -13.86 -0.93
CA GLN A 173 34.40 -14.30 -2.32
C GLN A 173 34.24 -13.17 -3.35
N CYS A 174 33.70 -12.03 -2.93
CA CYS A 174 33.37 -10.93 -3.85
C CYS A 174 34.50 -9.93 -4.03
N GLU A 175 34.32 -9.03 -5.01
CA GLU A 175 35.21 -7.90 -5.29
C GLU A 175 35.30 -6.94 -4.09
N GLU A 176 36.46 -6.25 -3.96
CA GLU A 176 36.78 -5.41 -2.79
C GLU A 176 35.69 -4.34 -2.51
N ASN A 177 35.16 -3.71 -3.54
CA ASN A 177 34.13 -2.70 -3.35
C ASN A 177 32.81 -3.27 -2.74
N LEU A 178 32.40 -4.44 -3.22
CA LEU A 178 31.20 -5.12 -2.71
C LEU A 178 31.45 -5.66 -1.31
N LYS A 179 32.64 -6.18 -1.05
CA LYS A 179 33.09 -6.64 0.27
C LYS A 179 33.00 -5.52 1.31
N LEU A 180 33.58 -4.35 1.01
CA LEU A 180 33.53 -3.20 1.92
C LEU A 180 32.07 -2.79 2.22
N LYS A 181 31.21 -2.79 1.21
CA LYS A 181 29.78 -2.46 1.36
C LYS A 181 29.06 -3.47 2.26
N ILE A 182 29.37 -4.76 2.10
CA ILE A 182 28.83 -5.83 2.95
C ILE A 182 29.30 -5.65 4.40
N GLU A 183 30.59 -5.37 4.62
CA GLU A 183 31.14 -5.18 5.95
C GLU A 183 30.50 -3.98 6.66
N ASN A 184 30.38 -2.84 5.99
CA ASN A 184 29.72 -1.66 6.54
C ASN A 184 28.27 -1.96 6.96
N PHE A 185 27.50 -2.64 6.10
CA PHE A 185 26.12 -2.99 6.44
C PHE A 185 26.04 -3.96 7.64
N LEU A 186 26.95 -4.92 7.74
CA LEU A 186 26.99 -5.84 8.89
C LEU A 186 27.35 -5.11 10.19
N GLU A 187 28.23 -4.13 10.14
CA GLU A 187 28.58 -3.29 11.29
C GLU A 187 27.37 -2.43 11.73
N GLU A 188 26.67 -1.83 10.79
CA GLU A 188 25.45 -1.09 11.08
C GLU A 188 24.38 -1.98 11.71
N LEU A 189 24.11 -3.15 11.12
CA LEU A 189 23.14 -4.12 11.66
C LEU A 189 23.51 -4.53 13.10
N LYS A 190 24.77 -4.84 13.33
CA LYS A 190 25.26 -5.19 14.67
C LYS A 190 25.12 -4.03 15.66
N SER A 191 25.37 -2.80 15.21
CA SER A 191 25.15 -1.60 16.03
C SER A 191 23.69 -1.46 16.43
N TRP A 192 22.73 -1.66 15.49
CA TRP A 192 21.31 -1.61 15.80
C TRP A 192 20.89 -2.73 16.76
N GLN A 193 21.38 -3.95 16.57
CA GLN A 193 21.12 -5.07 17.48
C GLN A 193 21.59 -4.79 18.93
N ASN A 194 22.75 -4.15 19.09
CA ASN A 194 23.22 -3.75 20.43
C ASN A 194 22.32 -2.68 21.06
N LYS A 195 21.87 -1.70 20.28
CA LYS A 195 21.00 -0.60 20.75
C LYS A 195 19.62 -1.06 21.19
N VAL A 196 19.09 -2.19 20.71
CA VAL A 196 17.78 -2.75 21.13
C VAL A 196 17.72 -2.95 22.65
N ASN A 197 18.81 -3.39 23.27
CA ASN A 197 18.85 -3.64 24.70
C ASN A 197 19.07 -2.38 25.55
N GLU A 198 19.49 -1.29 24.93
CA GLU A 198 19.88 -0.05 25.61
C GLU A 198 18.84 1.05 25.49
N LYS A 199 18.00 1.01 24.46
CA LYS A 199 17.11 2.12 24.08
C LYS A 199 15.66 1.66 23.88
N PRO A 200 14.67 2.51 24.18
CA PRO A 200 13.29 2.26 23.81
C PRO A 200 13.10 2.27 22.28
N LEU A 201 12.03 1.61 21.82
CA LEU A 201 11.80 1.36 20.38
C LEU A 201 11.68 2.64 19.53
N ASP A 202 11.07 3.66 20.07
CA ASP A 202 10.90 4.95 19.39
C ASP A 202 12.26 5.65 19.17
N GLU A 203 13.15 5.62 20.14
CA GLU A 203 14.50 6.15 20.01
C GLU A 203 15.33 5.30 19.01
N LEU A 204 15.19 3.98 19.02
CA LEU A 204 15.87 3.11 18.06
C LEU A 204 15.44 3.44 16.63
N ILE A 205 14.15 3.54 16.37
CA ILE A 205 13.61 3.89 15.04
C ILE A 205 14.14 5.27 14.61
N TRP A 206 14.12 6.24 15.52
CA TRP A 206 14.65 7.58 15.22
C TRP A 206 16.14 7.57 14.89
N ASN A 207 16.93 6.80 15.62
CA ASN A 207 18.35 6.63 15.31
C ASN A 207 18.57 6.01 13.93
N ILE A 208 17.83 4.96 13.57
CA ILE A 208 17.89 4.34 12.24
C ILE A 208 17.57 5.39 11.15
N TYR A 209 16.51 6.19 11.35
CA TYR A 209 16.16 7.25 10.40
C TYR A 209 17.28 8.26 10.17
N MET A 210 17.98 8.65 11.24
CA MET A 210 19.03 9.65 11.18
C MET A 210 20.35 9.09 10.64
N GLU A 211 20.76 7.91 11.10
CA GLU A 211 22.01 7.25 10.68
C GLU A 211 21.98 6.86 9.20
N THR A 212 20.84 6.35 8.71
CA THR A 212 20.69 5.92 7.32
C THR A 212 20.23 7.04 6.38
N ASN A 213 19.97 8.24 6.91
CA ASN A 213 19.37 9.36 6.17
C ASN A 213 18.00 9.04 5.53
N TYR A 214 17.35 7.97 6.00
CA TYR A 214 16.08 7.48 5.45
C TYR A 214 14.95 8.51 5.59
N TYR A 215 14.94 9.28 6.67
CA TYR A 215 13.97 10.35 6.88
C TYR A 215 13.97 11.38 5.73
N ASN A 216 15.15 11.81 5.30
CA ASN A 216 15.26 12.77 4.19
C ASN A 216 14.85 12.14 2.85
N TYR A 217 15.19 10.87 2.63
CA TYR A 217 14.78 10.12 1.45
C TYR A 217 13.23 10.07 1.34
N VAL A 218 12.54 9.67 2.41
CA VAL A 218 11.08 9.63 2.46
C VAL A 218 10.46 11.03 2.25
N ARG A 219 11.01 12.05 2.91
CA ARG A 219 10.53 13.44 2.78
C ARG A 219 10.62 13.98 1.35
N ILE A 220 11.68 13.65 0.64
CA ILE A 220 11.85 14.04 -0.76
C ILE A 220 10.83 13.30 -1.64
N ASN A 221 10.70 12.00 -1.47
CA ASN A 221 9.77 11.18 -2.24
C ASN A 221 8.30 11.52 -1.97
N ALA A 222 7.93 11.82 -0.72
CA ALA A 222 6.60 12.30 -0.37
C ALA A 222 6.26 13.63 -1.08
N LYS A 223 7.19 14.57 -1.13
CA LYS A 223 7.01 15.82 -1.89
C LYS A 223 6.83 15.57 -3.39
N TRP A 224 7.53 14.60 -3.95
CA TRP A 224 7.38 14.20 -5.37
C TRP A 224 6.02 13.56 -5.64
N ARG A 225 5.50 12.72 -4.75
CA ARG A 225 4.17 12.11 -4.88
C ARG A 225 3.07 13.17 -4.84
N ILE A 226 3.12 14.09 -3.88
CA ILE A 226 2.16 15.21 -3.79
C ILE A 226 2.24 16.10 -5.03
N LYS A 227 3.44 16.36 -5.55
CA LYS A 227 3.62 17.18 -6.76
C LYS A 227 3.09 16.45 -8.00
N LYS A 228 3.29 15.13 -8.10
CA LYS A 228 2.80 14.31 -9.23
C LYS A 228 1.28 14.17 -9.21
N SER A 229 0.65 14.08 -8.04
CA SER A 229 -0.80 14.13 -7.87
C SER A 229 -1.36 15.48 -8.37
N LYS A 230 -0.80 16.60 -7.91
CA LYS A 230 -1.23 17.94 -8.34
C LYS A 230 -0.99 18.23 -9.85
N PHE A 231 -0.02 17.56 -10.49
CA PHE A 231 0.19 17.68 -11.94
C PHE A 231 -0.79 16.81 -12.76
N LYS A 232 -1.30 15.69 -12.19
CA LYS A 232 -2.37 14.92 -12.82
C LYS A 232 -3.73 15.64 -12.77
N ASP A 233 -3.92 16.49 -11.77
CA ASP A 233 -5.15 17.28 -11.60
C ASP A 233 -5.17 18.57 -12.44
N ALA A 234 -4.09 18.87 -13.19
CA ALA A 234 -3.92 20.09 -13.98
C ALA A 234 -3.99 19.87 -15.51
N PHE A 235 -4.22 18.64 -15.97
CA PHE A 235 -4.45 18.25 -17.36
C PHE A 235 -5.66 17.34 -17.47
#